data_c3e4d8a01146a42a62734c54159e27fc
#
_entry.id   c3e4d8a01146a42a62734c54159e27fc
#
_cell.length_a   1.000
_cell.length_b   1.000
_cell.length_c   1.000
_cell.angle_alpha   90.00
_cell.angle_beta   90.00
_cell.angle_gamma   90.00
#
_symmetry.space_group_name_H-M   'P 1'
#
loop_
_entity.id
_entity.type
_entity.pdbx_description
1 polymer ?
#
loop_
_entity_poly.entity_id
_entity_poly.type
_entity_poly.pdbx_seq_one_letter_code
_entity_poly.pdbx_strand_id
1 'polypeptide(L)'
;MTKWVQINLDSNVVKSRTLRKGIDLSQLGYYYSENKIYQGLGWEMYDYPVNEELVIRNSSNDVALMAKEIQAVKPEHMDGRQLLIHKTGATNGFGAYVAFIPSEKIGIVMLANKNFPNVQRVKAAFAILNVLH
;
A
#
# COMPACT_ATOMS: atom_id res chain seq x y z
N MET A 1 10.23 -7.33 9.05
CA MET A 1 9.19 -6.54 8.35
C MET A 1 9.12 -5.09 8.83
N THR A 2 9.14 -4.75 10.14
CA THR A 2 9.08 -3.37 10.63
C THR A 2 10.19 -2.47 10.09
N LYS A 3 11.45 -2.93 10.05
CA LYS A 3 12.55 -2.18 9.40
C LYS A 3 12.28 -1.90 7.91
N TRP A 4 11.62 -2.83 7.22
CA TRP A 4 11.24 -2.62 5.82
C TRP A 4 10.21 -1.49 5.67
N VAL A 5 9.19 -1.47 6.53
CA VAL A 5 8.22 -0.36 6.55
C VAL A 5 8.89 0.96 6.91
N GLN A 6 9.79 0.95 7.89
CA GLN A 6 10.52 2.15 8.32
C GLN A 6 11.31 2.81 7.18
N ILE A 7 12.03 2.03 6.36
CA ILE A 7 12.77 2.59 5.21
C ILE A 7 11.85 3.03 4.07
N ASN A 8 10.64 2.48 3.98
CA ASN A 8 9.62 2.91 3.02
C ASN A 8 8.86 4.16 3.49
N LEU A 9 8.77 4.38 4.81
CA LEU A 9 8.24 5.63 5.38
C LEU A 9 9.20 6.82 5.20
N ASP A 10 10.50 6.56 5.29
CA ASP A 10 11.54 7.55 5.07
C ASP A 10 12.78 6.89 4.46
N SER A 11 12.91 7.03 3.15
CA SER A 11 14.04 6.46 2.41
C SER A 11 15.38 7.13 2.73
N ASN A 12 15.37 8.34 3.36
CA ASN A 12 16.59 9.07 3.70
C ASN A 12 17.42 8.38 4.79
N VAL A 13 16.80 7.52 5.61
CA VAL A 13 17.53 6.69 6.60
C VAL A 13 18.43 5.64 5.96
N VAL A 14 18.26 5.39 4.65
CA VAL A 14 19.05 4.40 3.90
C VAL A 14 20.33 5.03 3.38
N LYS A 15 21.48 4.46 3.75
CA LYS A 15 22.80 4.97 3.33
C LYS A 15 23.08 4.79 1.83
N SER A 16 22.64 3.68 1.25
CA SER A 16 22.83 3.38 -0.17
C SER A 16 21.95 4.28 -1.04
N ARG A 17 22.58 5.14 -1.86
CA ARG A 17 21.85 6.01 -2.80
C ARG A 17 21.03 5.23 -3.82
N THR A 18 21.56 4.10 -4.30
CA THR A 18 20.84 3.23 -5.26
C THR A 18 19.60 2.63 -4.63
N LEU A 19 19.72 2.10 -3.39
CA LEU A 19 18.57 1.52 -2.69
C LEU A 19 17.51 2.59 -2.38
N ARG A 20 17.93 3.78 -1.92
CA ARG A 20 17.03 4.92 -1.70
C ARG A 20 16.23 5.24 -2.95
N LYS A 21 16.94 5.45 -4.08
CA LYS A 21 16.28 5.72 -5.36
C LYS A 21 15.33 4.59 -5.79
N GLY A 22 15.68 3.34 -5.54
CA GLY A 22 14.80 2.19 -5.81
C GLY A 22 13.54 2.22 -4.97
N ILE A 23 13.63 2.57 -3.68
CA ILE A 23 12.46 2.74 -2.80
C ILE A 23 11.57 3.87 -3.32
N ASP A 24 12.15 5.04 -3.58
CA ASP A 24 11.38 6.21 -4.05
C ASP A 24 10.67 5.90 -5.37
N LEU A 25 11.36 5.28 -6.33
CA LEU A 25 10.76 4.87 -7.60
C LEU A 25 9.65 3.83 -7.42
N SER A 26 9.77 2.93 -6.46
CA SER A 26 8.73 1.91 -6.23
C SER A 26 7.41 2.49 -5.74
N GLN A 27 7.44 3.66 -5.15
CA GLN A 27 6.28 4.37 -4.59
C GLN A 27 5.69 5.42 -5.54
N LEU A 28 6.15 5.50 -6.78
CA LEU A 28 5.51 6.32 -7.81
C LEU A 28 4.36 5.55 -8.46
N GLY A 29 3.27 6.25 -8.78
CA GLY A 29 2.17 5.72 -9.54
C GLY A 29 2.50 5.74 -11.04
N TYR A 30 2.58 4.58 -11.65
CA TYR A 30 2.80 4.41 -13.09
C TYR A 30 1.51 4.20 -13.86
N TYR A 31 0.52 3.63 -13.18
CA TYR A 31 -0.80 3.37 -13.75
C TYR A 31 -1.88 3.76 -12.73
N TYR A 32 -3.02 4.16 -13.26
CA TYR A 32 -4.22 4.46 -12.48
C TYR A 32 -5.39 3.64 -12.99
N SER A 33 -6.12 3.01 -12.08
CA SER A 33 -7.28 2.20 -12.40
C SER A 33 -8.59 2.93 -12.13
N GLU A 34 -9.67 2.50 -12.77
CA GLU A 34 -11.05 2.95 -12.51
C GLU A 34 -11.48 2.81 -11.03
N ASN A 35 -10.86 1.88 -10.30
CA ASN A 35 -11.09 1.67 -8.86
C ASN A 35 -10.32 2.67 -7.98
N LYS A 36 -9.79 3.74 -8.56
CA LYS A 36 -9.02 4.80 -7.86
C LYS A 36 -7.75 4.29 -7.19
N ILE A 37 -7.08 3.32 -7.80
CA ILE A 37 -5.81 2.78 -7.32
C ILE A 37 -4.70 3.24 -8.25
N TYR A 38 -3.65 3.84 -7.69
CA TYR A 38 -2.36 3.98 -8.36
C TYR A 38 -1.56 2.70 -8.19
N GLN A 39 -0.99 2.22 -9.26
CA GLN A 39 -0.11 1.05 -9.25
C GLN A 39 1.34 1.51 -9.36
N GLY A 40 2.11 1.24 -8.32
CA GLY A 40 3.56 1.40 -8.26
C GLY A 40 4.29 0.10 -8.61
N LEU A 41 5.59 0.06 -8.32
CA LEU A 41 6.40 -1.16 -8.47
C LEU A 41 6.24 -2.05 -7.24
N GLY A 42 5.21 -2.89 -7.25
CA GLY A 42 4.84 -3.79 -6.16
C GLY A 42 3.92 -3.17 -5.10
N TRP A 43 3.56 -1.91 -5.21
CA TRP A 43 2.66 -1.21 -4.31
C TRP A 43 1.34 -0.84 -4.99
N GLU A 44 0.26 -0.86 -4.23
CA GLU A 44 -1.03 -0.27 -4.54
C GLU A 44 -1.19 0.97 -3.66
N MET A 45 -1.67 2.07 -4.24
CA MET A 45 -1.70 3.36 -3.55
C MET A 45 -3.02 4.08 -3.78
N TYR A 46 -3.45 4.82 -2.77
CA TYR A 46 -4.64 5.68 -2.81
C TYR A 46 -4.27 7.09 -2.38
N ASP A 47 -4.94 8.09 -2.91
CA ASP A 47 -4.88 9.44 -2.36
C ASP A 47 -5.32 9.40 -0.88
N TYR A 48 -4.59 10.10 -0.01
CA TYR A 48 -4.86 10.18 1.41
C TYR A 48 -5.32 11.61 1.79
N PRO A 49 -6.33 11.78 2.65
CA PRO A 49 -7.07 10.73 3.37
C PRO A 49 -7.95 9.87 2.45
N VAL A 50 -8.07 8.59 2.77
CA VAL A 50 -8.75 7.60 1.94
C VAL A 50 -10.06 7.14 2.58
N ASN A 51 -11.05 6.81 1.73
CA ASN A 51 -12.24 6.11 2.20
C ASN A 51 -11.90 4.64 2.49
N GLU A 52 -12.01 4.23 3.75
CA GLU A 52 -11.72 2.89 4.23
C GLU A 52 -12.53 1.81 3.48
N GLU A 53 -13.82 2.05 3.25
CA GLU A 53 -14.68 1.10 2.55
C GLU A 53 -14.21 0.84 1.12
N LEU A 54 -13.65 1.84 0.46
CA LEU A 54 -13.06 1.72 -0.87
C LEU A 54 -11.87 0.75 -0.85
N VAL A 55 -10.96 0.91 0.11
CA VAL A 55 -9.78 0.05 0.25
C VAL A 55 -10.18 -1.38 0.59
N ILE A 56 -11.12 -1.55 1.52
CA ILE A 56 -11.66 -2.85 1.91
C ILE A 56 -12.28 -3.57 0.71
N ARG A 57 -13.14 -2.91 -0.04
CA ARG A 57 -13.79 -3.47 -1.23
C ARG A 57 -12.77 -3.90 -2.28
N ASN A 58 -11.80 -3.03 -2.58
CA ASN A 58 -10.77 -3.29 -3.58
C ASN A 58 -9.80 -4.40 -3.17
N SER A 59 -9.70 -4.70 -1.88
CA SER A 59 -8.87 -5.79 -1.33
C SER A 59 -9.57 -7.16 -1.34
N SER A 60 -10.83 -7.24 -1.75
CA SER A 60 -11.53 -8.53 -1.89
C SER A 60 -10.92 -9.35 -3.03
N ASN A 61 -10.96 -10.68 -2.89
CA ASN A 61 -10.44 -11.58 -3.93
C ASN A 61 -11.16 -11.39 -5.26
N ASP A 62 -12.48 -11.16 -5.22
CA ASP A 62 -13.29 -10.97 -6.42
C ASP A 62 -12.82 -9.74 -7.21
N VAL A 63 -12.50 -8.64 -6.52
CA VAL A 63 -12.00 -7.42 -7.16
C VAL A 63 -10.52 -7.54 -7.51
N ALA A 64 -9.70 -8.17 -6.66
CA ALA A 64 -8.25 -8.27 -6.86
C ALA A 64 -7.88 -9.18 -8.06
N LEU A 65 -8.72 -10.17 -8.39
CA LEU A 65 -8.50 -11.12 -9.50
C LEU A 65 -9.18 -10.68 -10.81
N MET A 66 -10.01 -9.64 -10.79
CA MET A 66 -10.65 -9.14 -12.02
C MET A 66 -9.66 -8.32 -12.85
N ALA A 67 -9.71 -8.52 -14.19
CA ALA A 67 -9.06 -7.60 -15.12
C ALA A 67 -9.71 -6.21 -15.03
N LYS A 68 -8.88 -5.16 -15.06
CA LYS A 68 -9.33 -3.76 -14.92
C LYS A 68 -8.72 -2.92 -16.03
N GLU A 69 -9.47 -1.94 -16.47
CA GLU A 69 -8.90 -0.89 -17.31
C GLU A 69 -7.93 -0.05 -16.49
N ILE A 70 -6.78 0.24 -17.08
CA ILE A 70 -5.74 1.08 -16.50
C ILE A 70 -5.31 2.15 -17.48
N GLN A 71 -4.93 3.30 -16.96
CA GLN A 71 -4.37 4.41 -17.72
C GLN A 71 -2.95 4.67 -17.22
N ALA A 72 -2.03 4.90 -18.15
CA ALA A 72 -0.67 5.30 -17.77
C ALA A 72 -0.71 6.69 -17.13
N VAL A 73 0.03 6.84 -16.05
CA VAL A 73 0.19 8.11 -15.33
C VAL A 73 1.64 8.55 -15.45
N LYS A 74 1.85 9.83 -15.70
CA LYS A 74 3.21 10.39 -15.65
C LYS A 74 3.63 10.51 -14.17
N PRO A 75 4.79 9.99 -13.78
CA PRO A 75 5.26 10.02 -12.39
C PRO A 75 5.27 11.41 -11.78
N GLU A 76 5.50 12.46 -12.59
CA GLU A 76 5.50 13.85 -12.14
C GLU A 76 4.13 14.30 -11.58
N HIS A 77 3.04 13.62 -11.96
CA HIS A 77 1.70 13.88 -11.42
C HIS A 77 1.52 13.34 -10.00
N MET A 78 2.51 12.59 -9.48
CA MET A 78 2.50 12.08 -8.11
C MET A 78 3.17 13.03 -7.11
N ASP A 79 3.88 14.06 -7.60
CA ASP A 79 4.61 15.00 -6.76
C ASP A 79 3.68 15.74 -5.79
N GLY A 80 4.04 15.73 -4.50
CA GLY A 80 3.29 16.39 -3.45
C GLY A 80 2.00 15.69 -3.01
N ARG A 81 1.64 14.54 -3.60
CA ARG A 81 0.48 13.76 -3.16
C ARG A 81 0.74 13.10 -1.82
N GLN A 82 -0.26 13.16 -0.96
CA GLN A 82 -0.29 12.33 0.23
C GLN A 82 -0.95 10.99 -0.12
N LEU A 83 -0.33 9.90 0.25
CA LEU A 83 -0.74 8.56 -0.17
C LEU A 83 -0.85 7.61 1.00
N LEU A 84 -1.89 6.77 0.98
CA LEU A 84 -1.88 5.47 1.63
C LEU A 84 -1.24 4.48 0.67
N ILE A 85 -0.14 3.87 1.07
CA ILE A 85 0.60 2.88 0.29
C ILE A 85 0.44 1.54 0.97
N HIS A 86 0.02 0.52 0.23
CA HIS A 86 -0.24 -0.79 0.82
C HIS A 86 0.02 -1.95 -0.12
N LYS A 87 0.05 -3.17 0.45
CA LYS A 87 0.03 -4.42 -0.31
C LYS A 87 -0.51 -5.56 0.53
N THR A 88 -1.42 -6.31 -0.04
CA THR A 88 -1.85 -7.61 0.47
C THR A 88 -0.96 -8.72 -0.11
N GLY A 89 -0.78 -9.78 0.66
CA GLY A 89 -0.13 -11.00 0.21
C GLY A 89 -0.80 -12.21 0.85
N ALA A 90 -0.96 -13.30 0.11
CA ALA A 90 -1.51 -14.53 0.62
C ALA A 90 -0.95 -15.75 -0.09
N THR A 91 -0.83 -16.83 0.65
CA THR A 91 -0.60 -18.18 0.18
C THR A 91 -1.63 -19.11 0.85
N ASN A 92 -1.63 -20.39 0.51
CA ASN A 92 -2.60 -21.34 1.11
C ASN A 92 -2.49 -21.46 2.64
N GLY A 93 -1.35 -21.13 3.24
CA GLY A 93 -1.11 -21.25 4.67
C GLY A 93 -0.82 -19.94 5.40
N PHE A 94 -0.62 -18.85 4.67
CA PHE A 94 -0.17 -17.58 5.27
C PHE A 94 -0.88 -16.38 4.64
N GLY A 95 -1.04 -15.33 5.45
CA GLY A 95 -1.53 -14.05 4.99
C GLY A 95 -0.66 -12.90 5.49
N ALA A 96 -0.44 -11.89 4.65
CA ALA A 96 0.28 -10.68 5.03
C ALA A 96 -0.50 -9.45 4.57
N TYR A 97 -0.36 -8.38 5.31
CA TYR A 97 -0.78 -7.05 4.91
C TYR A 97 0.23 -6.03 5.43
N VAL A 98 0.59 -5.12 4.57
CA VAL A 98 1.44 -3.98 4.91
C VAL A 98 0.76 -2.73 4.42
N ALA A 99 0.66 -1.73 5.27
CA ALA A 99 0.19 -0.40 4.88
C ALA A 99 1.01 0.67 5.60
N PHE A 100 1.23 1.79 4.94
CA PHE A 100 1.89 2.94 5.54
C PHE A 100 1.45 4.25 4.88
N ILE A 101 1.55 5.32 5.66
CA ILE A 101 1.18 6.68 5.27
C ILE A 101 2.41 7.55 5.53
N PRO A 102 3.23 7.85 4.51
CA PRO A 102 4.48 8.61 4.69
C PRO A 102 4.26 9.98 5.31
N SER A 103 3.19 10.69 4.95
CA SER A 103 2.87 12.02 5.51
C SER A 103 2.63 12.00 7.01
N GLU A 104 2.06 10.90 7.52
CA GLU A 104 1.77 10.72 8.95
C GLU A 104 2.89 9.97 9.70
N LYS A 105 3.89 9.47 8.97
CA LYS A 105 4.98 8.63 9.51
C LYS A 105 4.49 7.38 10.25
N ILE A 106 3.34 6.85 9.82
CA ILE A 106 2.70 5.68 10.42
C ILE A 106 2.74 4.52 9.44
N GLY A 107 2.94 3.32 9.96
CA GLY A 107 2.85 2.10 9.18
C GLY A 107 2.47 0.89 10.02
N ILE A 108 1.83 -0.08 9.40
CA ILE A 108 1.39 -1.31 10.02
C ILE A 108 1.84 -2.53 9.21
N VAL A 109 2.23 -3.57 9.93
CA VAL A 109 2.51 -4.90 9.37
C VAL A 109 1.64 -5.91 10.08
N MET A 110 0.89 -6.69 9.33
CA MET A 110 0.09 -7.80 9.84
C MET A 110 0.54 -9.09 9.16
N LEU A 111 0.87 -10.09 9.95
CA LEU A 111 1.25 -11.42 9.50
C LEU A 111 0.34 -12.45 10.16
N ALA A 112 -0.21 -13.34 9.36
CA ALA A 112 -1.05 -14.44 9.83
C ALA A 112 -0.46 -15.79 9.38
N ASN A 113 -0.36 -16.74 10.28
CA ASN A 113 0.09 -18.10 10.02
C ASN A 113 -1.05 -19.03 9.57
N LYS A 114 -2.06 -18.46 8.93
CA LYS A 114 -3.16 -19.17 8.28
C LYS A 114 -3.73 -18.33 7.14
N ASN A 115 -4.53 -18.95 6.28
CA ASN A 115 -5.25 -18.25 5.22
C ASN A 115 -6.38 -17.40 5.82
N PHE A 116 -6.02 -16.17 6.23
CA PHE A 116 -6.92 -15.18 6.78
C PHE A 116 -7.34 -14.20 5.69
N PRO A 117 -8.64 -13.98 5.45
CA PRO A 117 -9.12 -13.21 4.31
C PRO A 117 -8.51 -11.79 4.24
N ASN A 118 -8.16 -11.32 3.03
CA ASN A 118 -7.61 -9.99 2.79
C ASN A 118 -8.47 -8.89 3.41
N VAL A 119 -9.78 -8.93 3.16
CA VAL A 119 -10.75 -7.96 3.68
C VAL A 119 -10.66 -7.82 5.21
N GLN A 120 -10.53 -8.94 5.92
CA GLN A 120 -10.45 -8.92 7.39
C GLN A 120 -9.13 -8.32 7.89
N ARG A 121 -8.02 -8.60 7.18
CA ARG A 121 -6.73 -8.00 7.51
C ARG A 121 -6.73 -6.49 7.29
N VAL A 122 -7.31 -6.04 6.19
CA VAL A 122 -7.44 -4.60 5.89
C VAL A 122 -8.33 -3.91 6.92
N LYS A 123 -9.49 -4.47 7.26
CA LYS A 123 -10.37 -3.93 8.33
C LYS A 123 -9.64 -3.81 9.66
N ALA A 124 -8.94 -4.87 10.09
CA ALA A 124 -8.20 -4.85 11.35
C ALA A 124 -7.07 -3.79 11.33
N ALA A 125 -6.40 -3.62 10.21
CA ALA A 125 -5.37 -2.59 10.07
C ALA A 125 -5.95 -1.18 10.19
N PHE A 126 -7.07 -0.88 9.53
CA PHE A 126 -7.73 0.42 9.65
C PHE A 126 -8.25 0.67 11.08
N ALA A 127 -8.81 -0.34 11.74
CA ALA A 127 -9.23 -0.21 13.13
C ALA A 127 -8.07 0.20 14.07
N ILE A 128 -6.84 -0.25 13.77
CA ILE A 128 -5.64 0.15 14.53
C ILE A 128 -5.17 1.53 14.09
N LEU A 129 -5.08 1.79 12.79
CA LEU A 129 -4.61 3.08 12.28
C LEU A 129 -5.51 4.24 12.75
N ASN A 130 -6.83 4.05 12.76
CA ASN A 130 -7.80 5.07 13.19
C ASN A 130 -7.71 5.41 14.70
N VAL A 131 -7.08 4.56 15.52
CA VAL A 131 -6.85 4.84 16.94
C VAL A 131 -5.57 5.68 17.16
N LEU A 132 -4.67 5.68 16.16
CA LEU A 132 -3.39 6.39 16.23
C LEU A 132 -3.48 7.84 15.74
N HIS A 133 -4.61 8.21 15.19
CA HIS A 133 -4.99 9.56 14.80
C HIS A 133 -5.95 10.13 15.83
#